data_a5fee90f6fc49f86838b0f7fb91abf43
#
_entry.id   a5fee90f6fc49f86838b0f7fb91abf43
#
_cell.length_a   1.000
_cell.length_b   1.000
_cell.length_c   1.000
_cell.angle_alpha   90.00
_cell.angle_beta   90.00
_cell.angle_gamma   90.00
#
_symmetry.space_group_name_H-M   'P 1'
#
loop_
_entity.id
_entity.type
_entity.pdbx_description
1 polymer ?
#
loop_
_entity_poly.entity_id
_entity_poly.type
_entity_poly.pdbx_seq_one_letter_code
_entity_poly.pdbx_strand_id
1 'polypeptide(L)'
;MQDKEEVVAKTIMYDLIILGASGFTGKYVVKEALKFHSSLKSIALAGRNPTKLTQTLQWASQPHPPPPISILTCDTSDPQSLLSLCSQTKLILNCVGPFRLYGEPVVAACVQTGCDYLDICGEPEFMERVEAKYGEKAVQTGSLVLSACGFDSIPAELGLIFNSRQWVPPAVPNRVEAYLSLESQKRIVGNFGTFESAVLGIANADKLQELRRSRPRRARPVIPGPSPPKGPLIEHQKKIGLWAVKLPSADSIVVRRTLAALTENPVGLPGVNESAEHSENREAFWSTVKPAHFGVKIGSKSLLGVFRFITVGMFMGLLGRFAFGRWLLLKFPSIFSLGWFRKKGPSDDEVRSASFKMWFVGCGFSNSSLVSEANMKPDMEIITRVMGPEIGYLTTPIILLQCALILLSQRDNLPNGVFPPGIVFGPTDLQERLQENGISFDVISKSSLSA
;
A
#
# COMPACT_ATOMS: atom_id res chain seq x y z
N MET A 1 -33.74 -9.09 24.51
CA MET A 1 -34.16 -7.96 23.66
C MET A 1 -33.29 -8.06 22.43
N GLN A 2 -33.85 -8.48 21.30
CA GLN A 2 -33.16 -8.48 20.01
C GLN A 2 -33.09 -7.03 19.54
N ASP A 3 -31.88 -6.50 19.47
CA ASP A 3 -31.65 -5.22 18.80
C ASP A 3 -32.02 -5.42 17.32
N LYS A 4 -33.08 -4.78 16.89
CA LYS A 4 -33.42 -4.64 15.48
C LYS A 4 -32.32 -3.77 14.87
N GLU A 5 -31.37 -4.35 14.15
CA GLU A 5 -30.50 -3.60 13.25
C GLU A 5 -31.41 -2.83 12.27
N GLU A 6 -31.42 -1.53 12.42
CA GLU A 6 -32.11 -0.62 11.50
C GLU A 6 -31.39 -0.72 10.15
N VAL A 7 -32.02 -1.37 9.18
CA VAL A 7 -31.52 -1.46 7.81
C VAL A 7 -31.65 -0.08 7.18
N VAL A 8 -30.56 0.68 7.16
CA VAL A 8 -30.51 1.96 6.45
C VAL A 8 -30.70 1.70 4.97
N ALA A 9 -31.77 2.23 4.40
CA ALA A 9 -32.05 2.09 2.97
C ALA A 9 -30.90 2.70 2.15
N LYS A 10 -30.26 1.87 1.30
CA LYS A 10 -29.12 2.27 0.47
C LYS A 10 -29.62 2.98 -0.79
N THR A 11 -29.38 4.30 -0.89
CA THR A 11 -29.67 5.08 -2.09
C THR A 11 -28.34 5.55 -2.69
N ILE A 12 -27.84 4.83 -3.71
CA ILE A 12 -26.56 5.14 -4.36
C ILE A 12 -26.71 6.40 -5.21
N MET A 13 -26.03 7.46 -4.81
CA MET A 13 -25.92 8.73 -5.53
C MET A 13 -24.53 8.93 -6.15
N TYR A 14 -23.50 8.31 -5.55
CA TYR A 14 -22.12 8.51 -5.96
C TYR A 14 -21.45 7.16 -6.29
N ASP A 15 -20.66 7.14 -7.35
CA ASP A 15 -19.75 6.02 -7.59
C ASP A 15 -18.62 6.03 -6.56
N LEU A 16 -18.13 7.24 -6.22
CA LEU A 16 -16.93 7.42 -5.40
C LEU A 16 -17.07 8.63 -4.48
N ILE A 17 -16.74 8.45 -3.20
CA ILE A 17 -16.55 9.55 -2.26
C ILE A 17 -15.11 9.56 -1.75
N ILE A 18 -14.42 10.71 -1.85
CA ILE A 18 -13.08 10.93 -1.29
C ILE A 18 -13.24 11.54 0.10
N LEU A 19 -13.08 10.74 1.13
CA LEU A 19 -13.14 11.17 2.54
C LEU A 19 -11.76 11.67 3.00
N GLY A 20 -11.73 12.84 3.64
CA GLY A 20 -10.48 13.51 4.01
C GLY A 20 -9.84 14.27 2.85
N ALA A 21 -10.64 14.65 1.85
CA ALA A 21 -10.22 15.33 0.63
C ALA A 21 -9.44 16.63 0.87
N SER A 22 -9.70 17.35 1.97
CA SER A 22 -8.94 18.57 2.33
C SER A 22 -7.62 18.31 3.05
N GLY A 23 -7.27 17.04 3.33
CA GLY A 23 -5.99 16.65 3.89
C GLY A 23 -4.84 16.81 2.89
N PHE A 24 -3.59 16.76 3.37
CA PHE A 24 -2.44 17.00 2.51
C PHE A 24 -2.36 15.98 1.35
N THR A 25 -2.48 14.68 1.61
CA THR A 25 -2.55 13.65 0.56
C THR A 25 -3.90 13.69 -0.17
N GLY A 26 -5.01 13.89 0.57
CA GLY A 26 -6.35 13.94 0.00
C GLY A 26 -6.51 14.97 -1.13
N LYS A 27 -5.89 16.17 -1.01
CA LYS A 27 -5.93 17.18 -2.08
C LYS A 27 -5.30 16.69 -3.40
N TYR A 28 -4.24 15.87 -3.32
CA TYR A 28 -3.62 15.29 -4.51
C TYR A 28 -4.45 14.12 -5.06
N VAL A 29 -5.14 13.38 -4.20
CA VAL A 29 -6.13 12.36 -4.64
C VAL A 29 -7.28 13.02 -5.39
N VAL A 30 -7.79 14.17 -4.91
CA VAL A 30 -8.78 14.96 -5.64
C VAL A 30 -8.24 15.39 -7.00
N LYS A 31 -7.02 15.94 -7.04
CA LYS A 31 -6.39 16.38 -8.29
C LYS A 31 -6.25 15.23 -9.30
N GLU A 32 -5.88 14.04 -8.84
CA GLU A 32 -5.79 12.85 -9.67
C GLU A 32 -7.16 12.38 -10.16
N ALA A 33 -8.17 12.36 -9.28
CA ALA A 33 -9.53 11.97 -9.61
C ALA A 33 -10.17 12.85 -10.69
N LEU A 34 -9.83 14.14 -10.73
CA LEU A 34 -10.33 15.06 -11.76
C LEU A 34 -9.88 14.71 -13.16
N LYS A 35 -8.76 14.00 -13.34
CA LYS A 35 -8.33 13.51 -14.67
C LYS A 35 -9.30 12.47 -15.26
N PHE A 36 -10.02 11.77 -14.40
CA PHE A 36 -10.95 10.69 -14.77
C PHE A 36 -12.41 11.07 -14.55
N HIS A 37 -12.70 12.36 -14.35
CA HIS A 37 -14.04 12.88 -14.11
C HIS A 37 -15.06 12.46 -15.18
N SER A 38 -14.65 12.35 -16.44
CA SER A 38 -15.52 11.89 -17.54
C SER A 38 -15.86 10.39 -17.47
N SER A 39 -15.02 9.59 -16.83
CA SER A 39 -15.20 8.14 -16.68
C SER A 39 -15.96 7.77 -15.40
N LEU A 40 -15.97 8.65 -14.42
CA LEU A 40 -16.69 8.49 -13.16
C LEU A 40 -18.01 9.28 -13.25
N LYS A 41 -19.14 8.58 -13.17
CA LYS A 41 -20.47 9.20 -13.34
C LYS A 41 -20.77 10.23 -12.26
N SER A 42 -20.31 9.98 -11.01
CA SER A 42 -20.53 10.87 -9.89
C SER A 42 -19.46 10.73 -8.81
N ILE A 43 -18.82 11.85 -8.47
CA ILE A 43 -17.82 11.97 -7.42
C ILE A 43 -18.31 12.96 -6.38
N ALA A 44 -18.01 12.70 -5.08
CA ALA A 44 -18.16 13.69 -4.03
C ALA A 44 -16.88 13.79 -3.18
N LEU A 45 -16.66 14.98 -2.60
CA LEU A 45 -15.60 15.24 -1.63
C LEU A 45 -16.19 15.33 -0.24
N ALA A 46 -15.62 14.60 0.72
CA ALA A 46 -16.13 14.56 2.08
C ALA A 46 -15.07 14.95 3.13
N GLY A 47 -15.53 15.58 4.20
CA GLY A 47 -14.70 15.97 5.34
C GLY A 47 -15.40 16.97 6.25
N ARG A 48 -14.75 17.35 7.37
CA ARG A 48 -15.34 18.17 8.42
C ARG A 48 -15.58 19.64 8.05
N ASN A 49 -14.87 20.18 7.09
CA ASN A 49 -14.91 21.61 6.79
C ASN A 49 -15.22 21.85 5.30
N PRO A 50 -16.45 22.23 4.95
CA PRO A 50 -16.88 22.42 3.56
C PRO A 50 -16.10 23.54 2.85
N THR A 51 -15.71 24.61 3.54
CA THR A 51 -14.91 25.70 2.96
C THR A 51 -13.54 25.19 2.51
N LYS A 52 -12.86 24.37 3.33
CA LYS A 52 -11.58 23.79 2.94
C LYS A 52 -11.73 22.78 1.79
N LEU A 53 -12.83 22.05 1.72
CA LEU A 53 -13.12 21.14 0.60
C LEU A 53 -13.31 21.91 -0.71
N THR A 54 -14.05 23.01 -0.68
CA THR A 54 -14.22 23.91 -1.84
C THR A 54 -12.88 24.51 -2.28
N GLN A 55 -12.05 24.97 -1.35
CA GLN A 55 -10.70 25.46 -1.65
C GLN A 55 -9.82 24.37 -2.26
N THR A 56 -9.93 23.14 -1.78
CA THR A 56 -9.22 22.00 -2.34
C THR A 56 -9.65 21.71 -3.78
N LEU A 57 -10.95 21.72 -4.05
CA LEU A 57 -11.48 21.52 -5.39
C LEU A 57 -11.00 22.61 -6.35
N GLN A 58 -11.05 23.88 -5.92
CA GLN A 58 -10.52 25.01 -6.69
C GLN A 58 -9.01 24.85 -7.01
N TRP A 59 -8.20 24.47 -6.01
CA TRP A 59 -6.78 24.25 -6.20
C TRP A 59 -6.51 23.06 -7.15
N ALA A 60 -7.24 21.95 -7.00
CA ALA A 60 -7.05 20.74 -7.78
C ALA A 60 -7.43 20.93 -9.25
N SER A 61 -8.42 21.81 -9.53
CA SER A 61 -8.94 22.06 -10.88
C SER A 61 -8.08 23.02 -11.71
N GLN A 62 -7.16 23.75 -11.07
CA GLN A 62 -6.34 24.73 -11.79
C GLN A 62 -5.56 24.11 -12.97
N PRO A 63 -5.48 24.82 -14.12
CA PRO A 63 -5.93 26.20 -14.41
C PRO A 63 -7.41 26.34 -14.83
N HIS A 64 -8.19 25.25 -14.84
CA HIS A 64 -9.58 25.24 -15.30
C HIS A 64 -10.55 25.57 -14.15
N PRO A 65 -11.79 26.02 -14.46
CA PRO A 65 -12.81 26.17 -13.45
C PRO A 65 -13.17 24.79 -12.84
N PRO A 66 -13.52 24.76 -11.53
CA PRO A 66 -13.88 23.52 -10.88
C PRO A 66 -15.16 22.90 -11.50
N PRO A 67 -15.15 21.57 -11.77
CA PRO A 67 -16.35 20.88 -12.19
C PRO A 67 -17.39 20.84 -11.05
N PRO A 68 -18.69 20.60 -11.34
CA PRO A 68 -19.76 20.53 -10.35
C PRO A 68 -19.67 19.23 -9.54
N ILE A 69 -18.77 19.18 -8.54
CA ILE A 69 -18.59 18.07 -7.62
C ILE A 69 -19.26 18.40 -6.28
N SER A 70 -20.02 17.44 -5.74
CA SER A 70 -20.69 17.56 -4.47
C SER A 70 -19.70 17.66 -3.29
N ILE A 71 -19.99 18.56 -2.36
CA ILE A 71 -19.24 18.73 -1.11
C ILE A 71 -20.12 18.22 0.04
N LEU A 72 -19.63 17.21 0.75
CA LEU A 72 -20.34 16.54 1.83
C LEU A 72 -19.63 16.78 3.17
N THR A 73 -20.40 17.17 4.20
CA THR A 73 -19.84 17.29 5.54
C THR A 73 -19.92 15.94 6.24
N CYS A 74 -18.77 15.46 6.75
CA CYS A 74 -18.69 14.21 7.50
C CYS A 74 -17.59 14.30 8.55
N ASP A 75 -17.89 13.84 9.77
CA ASP A 75 -16.91 13.66 10.84
C ASP A 75 -16.71 12.17 11.13
N THR A 76 -15.47 11.70 11.10
CA THR A 76 -15.11 10.31 11.40
C THR A 76 -15.36 9.91 12.86
N SER A 77 -15.62 10.85 13.75
CA SER A 77 -16.00 10.60 15.14
C SER A 77 -17.52 10.47 15.34
N ASP A 78 -18.33 10.75 14.31
CA ASP A 78 -19.78 10.60 14.32
C ASP A 78 -20.22 9.40 13.50
N PRO A 79 -20.64 8.28 14.15
CA PRO A 79 -21.07 7.07 13.46
C PRO A 79 -22.26 7.28 12.52
N GLN A 80 -23.21 8.14 12.87
CA GLN A 80 -24.40 8.40 12.05
C GLN A 80 -24.02 9.16 10.77
N SER A 81 -23.13 10.14 10.89
CA SER A 81 -22.55 10.84 9.73
C SER A 81 -21.85 9.88 8.77
N LEU A 82 -21.08 8.93 9.30
CA LEU A 82 -20.40 7.91 8.51
C LEU A 82 -21.37 6.94 7.83
N LEU A 83 -22.37 6.43 8.55
CA LEU A 83 -23.39 5.54 7.98
C LEU A 83 -24.17 6.23 6.86
N SER A 84 -24.58 7.49 7.07
CA SER A 84 -25.24 8.30 6.04
C SER A 84 -24.34 8.48 4.82
N LEU A 85 -23.04 8.73 5.01
CA LEU A 85 -22.10 8.89 3.91
C LEU A 85 -21.93 7.59 3.13
N CYS A 86 -21.67 6.46 3.81
CA CYS A 86 -21.40 5.17 3.19
C CYS A 86 -22.63 4.57 2.48
N SER A 87 -23.86 4.88 2.94
CA SER A 87 -25.09 4.41 2.29
C SER A 87 -25.37 5.06 0.93
N GLN A 88 -24.71 6.19 0.60
CA GLN A 88 -24.91 6.96 -0.61
C GLN A 88 -23.90 6.65 -1.72
N THR A 89 -22.91 5.79 -1.47
CA THR A 89 -21.84 5.54 -2.44
C THR A 89 -21.54 4.06 -2.60
N LYS A 90 -20.96 3.73 -3.76
CA LYS A 90 -20.42 2.39 -4.01
C LYS A 90 -19.08 2.19 -3.28
N LEU A 91 -18.24 3.25 -3.26
CA LEU A 91 -16.86 3.18 -2.79
C LEU A 91 -16.46 4.41 -1.99
N ILE A 92 -15.80 4.20 -0.85
CA ILE A 92 -15.09 5.23 -0.09
C ILE A 92 -13.57 5.13 -0.33
N LEU A 93 -12.94 6.24 -0.75
CA LEU A 93 -11.49 6.41 -0.66
C LEU A 93 -11.18 7.18 0.62
N ASN A 94 -10.62 6.48 1.61
CA ASN A 94 -10.31 7.09 2.89
C ASN A 94 -8.87 7.64 2.93
N CYS A 95 -8.74 8.97 3.00
CA CYS A 95 -7.48 9.69 3.15
C CYS A 95 -7.30 10.28 4.57
N VAL A 96 -8.12 9.86 5.55
CA VAL A 96 -8.07 10.38 6.93
C VAL A 96 -7.11 9.54 7.76
N GLY A 97 -5.91 10.02 7.96
CA GLY A 97 -4.92 9.42 8.86
C GLY A 97 -4.69 10.25 10.13
N PRO A 98 -4.01 9.71 11.17
CA PRO A 98 -3.55 8.33 11.32
C PRO A 98 -4.68 7.29 11.36
N PHE A 99 -4.55 6.21 10.57
CA PHE A 99 -5.64 5.24 10.37
C PHE A 99 -6.00 4.47 11.63
N ARG A 100 -5.03 4.20 12.49
CA ARG A 100 -5.28 3.57 13.80
C ARG A 100 -6.22 4.37 14.71
N LEU A 101 -6.30 5.71 14.51
CA LEU A 101 -7.15 6.60 15.29
C LEU A 101 -8.51 6.84 14.63
N TYR A 102 -8.52 6.99 13.31
CA TYR A 102 -9.68 7.46 12.56
C TYR A 102 -10.21 6.48 11.50
N GLY A 103 -9.45 5.45 11.14
CA GLY A 103 -9.81 4.55 10.05
C GLY A 103 -10.88 3.53 10.40
N GLU A 104 -10.83 2.95 11.62
CA GLU A 104 -11.74 1.87 12.01
C GLU A 104 -13.23 2.25 11.98
N PRO A 105 -13.68 3.43 12.45
CA PRO A 105 -15.09 3.83 12.34
C PRO A 105 -15.56 3.90 10.88
N VAL A 106 -14.69 4.32 9.96
CA VAL A 106 -15.01 4.37 8.52
C VAL A 106 -15.19 2.96 7.95
N VAL A 107 -14.25 2.04 8.26
CA VAL A 107 -14.39 0.63 7.85
C VAL A 107 -15.67 0.01 8.40
N ALA A 108 -15.97 0.24 9.68
CA ALA A 108 -17.19 -0.26 10.31
C ALA A 108 -18.45 0.19 9.57
N ALA A 109 -18.54 1.48 9.22
CA ALA A 109 -19.65 2.03 8.47
C ALA A 109 -19.75 1.46 7.05
N CYS A 110 -18.62 1.32 6.34
CA CYS A 110 -18.57 0.70 5.01
C CYS A 110 -19.07 -0.75 5.06
N VAL A 111 -18.53 -1.54 5.98
CA VAL A 111 -18.93 -2.94 6.13
C VAL A 111 -20.40 -3.08 6.52
N GLN A 112 -20.93 -2.20 7.39
CA GLN A 112 -22.34 -2.23 7.80
C GLN A 112 -23.29 -1.89 6.65
N THR A 113 -22.89 -0.99 5.75
CA THR A 113 -23.72 -0.54 4.61
C THR A 113 -23.50 -1.33 3.33
N GLY A 114 -22.56 -2.29 3.31
CA GLY A 114 -22.18 -3.00 2.07
C GLY A 114 -21.46 -2.07 1.07
N CYS A 115 -20.79 -1.02 1.55
CA CYS A 115 -19.97 -0.13 0.74
C CYS A 115 -18.55 -0.67 0.64
N ASP A 116 -17.91 -0.54 -0.52
CA ASP A 116 -16.50 -0.89 -0.68
C ASP A 116 -15.59 0.20 -0.09
N TYR A 117 -14.37 -0.19 0.30
CA TYR A 117 -13.43 0.68 0.99
C TYR A 117 -12.00 0.51 0.49
N LEU A 118 -11.35 1.61 0.13
CA LEU A 118 -9.92 1.67 -0.13
C LEU A 118 -9.28 2.76 0.74
N ASP A 119 -8.05 2.52 1.21
CA ASP A 119 -7.26 3.52 1.90
C ASP A 119 -5.77 3.50 1.50
N ILE A 120 -5.02 4.46 2.01
CA ILE A 120 -3.58 4.64 1.79
C ILE A 120 -2.77 4.39 3.08
N CYS A 121 -3.22 3.45 3.89
CA CYS A 121 -2.65 3.16 5.21
C CYS A 121 -1.28 2.49 5.10
N GLY A 122 -0.28 3.02 5.82
CA GLY A 122 1.02 2.40 6.06
C GLY A 122 1.16 1.80 7.47
N GLU A 123 0.06 1.44 8.16
CA GLU A 123 0.03 1.03 9.56
C GLU A 123 -0.37 -0.46 9.71
N PRO A 124 0.58 -1.40 9.80
CA PRO A 124 0.29 -2.85 9.80
C PRO A 124 -0.66 -3.31 10.91
N GLU A 125 -0.63 -2.68 12.08
CA GLU A 125 -1.54 -3.02 13.18
C GLU A 125 -2.98 -2.73 12.81
N PHE A 126 -3.25 -1.59 12.17
CA PHE A 126 -4.58 -1.25 11.68
C PHE A 126 -5.06 -2.25 10.63
N MET A 127 -4.23 -2.56 9.63
CA MET A 127 -4.57 -3.50 8.56
C MET A 127 -4.96 -4.89 9.10
N GLU A 128 -4.14 -5.44 10.03
CA GLU A 128 -4.38 -6.76 10.60
C GLU A 128 -5.57 -6.78 11.57
N ARG A 129 -5.79 -5.69 12.31
CA ARG A 129 -6.93 -5.53 13.21
C ARG A 129 -8.25 -5.43 12.46
N VAL A 130 -8.28 -4.67 11.38
CA VAL A 130 -9.46 -4.56 10.49
C VAL A 130 -9.78 -5.91 9.86
N GLU A 131 -8.78 -6.63 9.35
CA GLU A 131 -8.97 -7.99 8.83
C GLU A 131 -9.52 -8.94 9.90
N ALA A 132 -9.01 -8.88 11.13
CA ALA A 132 -9.45 -9.73 12.22
C ALA A 132 -10.90 -9.45 12.64
N LYS A 133 -11.31 -8.18 12.64
CA LYS A 133 -12.58 -7.75 13.22
C LYS A 133 -13.72 -7.73 12.20
N TYR A 134 -13.42 -7.41 10.96
CA TYR A 134 -14.43 -7.15 9.93
C TYR A 134 -14.42 -8.14 8.76
N GLY A 135 -13.47 -9.08 8.70
CA GLY A 135 -13.34 -10.00 7.57
C GLY A 135 -14.62 -10.78 7.27
N GLU A 136 -15.19 -11.47 8.26
CA GLU A 136 -16.42 -12.25 8.11
C GLU A 136 -17.64 -11.35 7.79
N LYS A 137 -17.76 -10.23 8.49
CA LYS A 137 -18.87 -9.31 8.26
C LYS A 137 -18.82 -8.69 6.86
N ALA A 138 -17.63 -8.35 6.36
CA ALA A 138 -17.46 -7.82 5.01
C ALA A 138 -17.88 -8.83 3.93
N VAL A 139 -17.61 -10.12 4.13
CA VAL A 139 -18.13 -11.19 3.25
C VAL A 139 -19.66 -11.23 3.30
N GLN A 140 -20.25 -11.18 4.50
CA GLN A 140 -21.72 -11.27 4.68
C GLN A 140 -22.46 -10.07 4.07
N THR A 141 -21.89 -8.86 4.14
CA THR A 141 -22.52 -7.63 3.64
C THR A 141 -22.17 -7.31 2.18
N GLY A 142 -21.28 -8.10 1.56
CA GLY A 142 -20.86 -7.89 0.19
C GLY A 142 -19.82 -6.77 0.01
N SER A 143 -19.16 -6.32 1.09
CA SER A 143 -18.13 -5.27 1.00
C SER A 143 -16.77 -5.86 0.66
N LEU A 144 -15.98 -5.12 -0.12
CA LEU A 144 -14.54 -5.33 -0.29
C LEU A 144 -13.77 -4.22 0.41
N VAL A 145 -12.92 -4.60 1.36
CA VAL A 145 -12.11 -3.67 2.17
C VAL A 145 -10.63 -3.93 1.90
N LEU A 146 -9.96 -2.96 1.29
CA LEU A 146 -8.53 -3.03 0.98
C LEU A 146 -7.80 -1.84 1.60
N SER A 147 -6.95 -2.12 2.56
CA SER A 147 -6.04 -1.12 3.13
C SER A 147 -4.70 -1.12 2.40
N ALA A 148 -4.01 0.01 2.42
CA ALA A 148 -2.71 0.21 1.80
C ALA A 148 -2.72 0.21 0.26
N CYS A 149 -3.77 0.77 -0.38
CA CYS A 149 -3.81 0.99 -1.81
C CYS A 149 -2.98 2.24 -2.21
N GLY A 150 -1.71 2.26 -1.84
CA GLY A 150 -0.78 3.35 -2.07
C GLY A 150 0.66 2.87 -2.19
N PHE A 151 1.61 3.82 -2.07
CA PHE A 151 3.03 3.54 -2.24
C PHE A 151 3.58 2.51 -1.23
N ASP A 152 3.15 2.57 0.03
CA ASP A 152 3.67 1.69 1.10
C ASP A 152 3.21 0.22 0.97
N SER A 153 2.78 -0.21 -0.19
CA SER A 153 2.32 -1.57 -0.47
C SER A 153 2.41 -1.95 -1.95
N ILE A 154 1.63 -1.31 -2.82
CA ILE A 154 1.42 -1.73 -4.22
C ILE A 154 2.74 -1.88 -5.01
N PRO A 155 3.70 -0.93 -4.99
CA PRO A 155 4.96 -1.12 -5.70
C PRO A 155 5.79 -2.30 -5.20
N ALA A 156 5.71 -2.62 -3.90
CA ALA A 156 6.42 -3.76 -3.32
C ALA A 156 5.74 -5.09 -3.69
N GLU A 157 4.40 -5.15 -3.63
CA GLU A 157 3.62 -6.34 -3.96
C GLU A 157 3.70 -6.65 -5.45
N LEU A 158 3.33 -5.70 -6.32
CA LEU A 158 3.39 -5.89 -7.77
C LEU A 158 4.82 -6.05 -8.27
N GLY A 159 5.80 -5.37 -7.64
CA GLY A 159 7.20 -5.54 -7.98
C GLY A 159 7.74 -6.94 -7.66
N LEU A 160 7.32 -7.55 -6.53
CA LEU A 160 7.62 -8.95 -6.25
C LEU A 160 6.93 -9.88 -7.24
N ILE A 161 5.65 -9.68 -7.52
CA ILE A 161 4.88 -10.46 -8.50
C ILE A 161 5.53 -10.35 -9.88
N PHE A 162 5.88 -9.15 -10.31
CA PHE A 162 6.57 -8.91 -11.58
C PHE A 162 7.93 -9.61 -11.64
N ASN A 163 8.76 -9.51 -10.59
CA ASN A 163 10.04 -10.22 -10.51
C ASN A 163 9.85 -11.74 -10.55
N SER A 164 8.87 -12.26 -9.77
CA SER A 164 8.57 -13.68 -9.72
C SER A 164 8.20 -14.26 -11.08
N ARG A 165 7.41 -13.55 -11.87
CA ARG A 165 7.00 -13.96 -13.22
C ARG A 165 8.15 -13.96 -14.25
N GLN A 166 9.33 -13.41 -13.90
CA GLN A 166 10.51 -13.49 -14.74
C GLN A 166 11.26 -14.83 -14.64
N TRP A 167 10.92 -15.65 -13.63
CA TRP A 167 11.49 -16.96 -13.40
C TRP A 167 10.76 -18.02 -14.23
N VAL A 168 11.20 -18.20 -15.48
CA VAL A 168 10.60 -19.16 -16.40
C VAL A 168 11.06 -20.57 -16.03
N PRO A 169 10.16 -21.55 -15.88
CA PRO A 169 10.55 -22.94 -15.60
C PRO A 169 11.62 -23.47 -16.57
N PRO A 170 12.62 -24.22 -16.10
CA PRO A 170 12.72 -24.85 -14.77
C PRO A 170 13.30 -23.96 -13.67
N ALA A 171 13.57 -22.66 -13.91
CA ALA A 171 14.11 -21.75 -12.92
C ALA A 171 13.10 -21.40 -11.83
N VAL A 172 13.62 -21.25 -10.58
CA VAL A 172 12.78 -20.91 -9.41
C VAL A 172 13.49 -19.89 -8.53
N PRO A 173 12.75 -18.89 -7.99
CA PRO A 173 13.32 -17.93 -7.04
C PRO A 173 13.49 -18.57 -5.66
N ASN A 174 14.51 -18.12 -4.92
CA ASN A 174 14.65 -18.43 -3.49
C ASN A 174 14.44 -17.16 -2.64
N ARG A 175 15.06 -16.04 -3.03
CA ARG A 175 15.02 -14.78 -2.29
C ARG A 175 14.87 -13.61 -3.25
N VAL A 176 14.05 -12.64 -2.85
CA VAL A 176 13.95 -11.33 -3.51
C VAL A 176 14.14 -10.23 -2.45
N GLU A 177 15.19 -9.43 -2.60
CA GLU A 177 15.43 -8.24 -1.76
C GLU A 177 15.05 -6.98 -2.54
N ALA A 178 14.12 -6.21 -1.99
CA ALA A 178 13.74 -4.92 -2.54
C ALA A 178 14.61 -3.81 -1.95
N TYR A 179 15.06 -2.88 -2.79
CA TYR A 179 15.88 -1.73 -2.42
C TYR A 179 15.18 -0.45 -2.86
N LEU A 180 14.61 0.27 -1.91
CA LEU A 180 13.97 1.55 -2.16
C LEU A 180 14.99 2.68 -2.17
N SER A 181 15.05 3.45 -3.24
CA SER A 181 15.85 4.68 -3.38
C SER A 181 14.95 5.84 -3.75
N LEU A 182 15.06 6.95 -3.02
CA LEU A 182 14.38 8.19 -3.30
C LEU A 182 15.37 9.18 -3.91
N GLU A 183 14.98 9.85 -4.99
CA GLU A 183 15.79 10.82 -5.71
C GLU A 183 15.04 12.14 -5.81
N SER A 184 15.74 13.29 -5.73
CA SER A 184 15.18 14.61 -5.96
C SER A 184 16.29 15.60 -6.34
N GLN A 185 15.97 16.53 -7.23
CA GLN A 185 16.81 17.67 -7.53
C GLN A 185 16.74 18.74 -6.44
N LYS A 186 15.73 18.70 -5.59
CA LYS A 186 15.53 19.55 -4.41
C LYS A 186 15.68 18.71 -3.15
N ARG A 187 14.78 18.88 -2.19
CA ARG A 187 14.75 18.11 -0.94
C ARG A 187 13.62 17.09 -0.99
N ILE A 188 13.88 15.90 -0.46
CA ILE A 188 12.83 14.90 -0.20
C ILE A 188 12.17 15.29 1.11
N VAL A 189 10.87 15.57 1.07
CA VAL A 189 10.10 16.02 2.23
C VAL A 189 8.76 15.31 2.27
N GLY A 190 8.43 14.78 3.45
CA GLY A 190 7.11 14.23 3.75
C GLY A 190 6.27 15.16 4.62
N ASN A 191 4.97 14.92 4.64
CA ASN A 191 4.03 15.62 5.50
C ASN A 191 4.09 15.09 6.93
N PHE A 192 3.69 15.92 7.88
CA PHE A 192 3.62 15.59 9.30
C PHE A 192 2.75 14.35 9.59
N GLY A 193 1.63 14.16 8.90
CA GLY A 193 0.73 13.01 9.13
C GLY A 193 1.42 11.67 8.95
N THR A 194 2.28 11.51 7.94
CA THR A 194 3.09 10.29 7.73
C THR A 194 4.07 10.06 8.89
N PHE A 195 4.72 11.12 9.36
CA PHE A 195 5.61 11.03 10.51
C PHE A 195 4.88 10.66 11.80
N GLU A 196 3.72 11.25 12.02
CA GLU A 196 2.85 10.95 13.16
C GLU A 196 2.41 9.48 13.16
N SER A 197 1.92 8.96 12.03
CA SER A 197 1.56 7.54 11.87
C SER A 197 2.74 6.62 12.19
N ALA A 198 3.95 6.93 11.72
CA ALA A 198 5.15 6.15 12.01
C ALA A 198 5.53 6.18 13.51
N VAL A 199 5.48 7.34 14.16
CA VAL A 199 5.73 7.48 15.61
C VAL A 199 4.71 6.70 16.43
N LEU A 200 3.42 6.80 16.08
CA LEU A 200 2.35 6.06 16.74
C LEU A 200 2.46 4.54 16.48
N GLY A 201 2.93 4.14 15.31
CA GLY A 201 3.20 2.73 14.98
C GLY A 201 4.25 2.12 15.91
N ILE A 202 5.35 2.83 16.16
CA ILE A 202 6.40 2.40 17.12
C ILE A 202 5.85 2.30 18.54
N ALA A 203 5.07 3.29 18.95
CA ALA A 203 4.46 3.34 20.28
C ALA A 203 3.52 2.15 20.58
N ASN A 204 2.98 1.53 19.54
CA ASN A 204 1.97 0.48 19.65
C ASN A 204 2.41 -0.84 18.97
N ALA A 205 3.71 -1.05 18.82
CA ALA A 205 4.25 -2.27 18.22
C ALA A 205 3.83 -3.55 18.98
N ASP A 206 3.66 -3.44 20.31
CA ASP A 206 3.23 -4.55 21.16
C ASP A 206 1.79 -5.00 20.85
N LYS A 207 0.88 -4.07 20.52
CA LYS A 207 -0.51 -4.39 20.13
C LYS A 207 -0.57 -5.26 18.88
N LEU A 208 0.30 -5.01 17.90
CA LEU A 208 0.40 -5.87 16.73
C LEU A 208 0.86 -7.28 17.09
N GLN A 209 1.82 -7.40 18.03
CA GLN A 209 2.28 -8.72 18.50
C GLN A 209 1.21 -9.45 19.29
N GLU A 210 0.47 -8.76 20.16
CA GLU A 210 -0.67 -9.31 20.90
C GLU A 210 -1.75 -9.82 19.96
N LEU A 211 -2.14 -9.01 18.98
CA LEU A 211 -3.10 -9.40 17.94
C LEU A 211 -2.65 -10.67 17.20
N ARG A 212 -1.38 -10.76 16.83
CA ARG A 212 -0.83 -11.95 16.15
C ARG A 212 -0.75 -13.19 17.03
N ARG A 213 -0.57 -13.02 18.35
CA ARG A 213 -0.58 -14.13 19.31
C ARG A 213 -1.98 -14.66 19.59
N SER A 214 -2.99 -13.80 19.55
CA SER A 214 -4.40 -14.17 19.78
C SER A 214 -5.06 -14.87 18.58
N ARG A 215 -4.38 -14.93 17.42
CA ARG A 215 -4.92 -15.53 16.19
C ARG A 215 -4.15 -16.78 15.78
N PRO A 216 -4.79 -17.72 15.08
CA PRO A 216 -4.08 -18.84 14.42
C PRO A 216 -2.97 -18.31 13.52
N ARG A 217 -1.86 -19.04 13.46
CA ARG A 217 -0.77 -18.70 12.55
C ARG A 217 -1.23 -18.89 11.10
N ARG A 218 -1.05 -17.88 10.28
CA ARG A 218 -1.31 -17.98 8.84
C ARG A 218 -0.37 -18.98 8.16
N ALA A 219 -0.85 -19.56 7.08
CA ALA A 219 -0.04 -20.43 6.22
C ALA A 219 1.22 -19.70 5.73
N ARG A 220 2.30 -20.46 5.65
CA ARG A 220 3.57 -19.95 5.10
C ARG A 220 3.85 -20.61 3.77
N PRO A 221 4.25 -19.85 2.76
CA PRO A 221 4.59 -20.44 1.48
C PRO A 221 5.79 -21.39 1.61
N VAL A 222 5.73 -22.49 0.88
CA VAL A 222 6.90 -23.36 0.69
C VAL A 222 7.81 -22.69 -0.33
N ILE A 223 9.00 -22.33 0.10
CA ILE A 223 9.97 -21.60 -0.73
C ILE A 223 11.08 -22.59 -1.11
N PRO A 224 11.44 -22.68 -2.41
CA PRO A 224 12.51 -23.56 -2.88
C PRO A 224 13.88 -23.23 -2.26
N GLY A 225 14.58 -24.24 -1.78
CA GLY A 225 15.94 -24.14 -1.24
C GLY A 225 16.05 -23.64 0.20
N PRO A 226 17.29 -23.47 0.70
CA PRO A 226 17.54 -23.11 2.08
C PRO A 226 17.13 -21.66 2.37
N SER A 227 16.75 -21.41 3.61
CA SER A 227 16.51 -20.03 4.07
C SER A 227 17.79 -19.20 3.95
N PRO A 228 17.73 -17.99 3.38
CA PRO A 228 18.89 -17.15 3.22
C PRO A 228 19.49 -16.75 4.57
N PRO A 229 20.83 -16.66 4.70
CA PRO A 229 21.47 -16.19 5.91
C PRO A 229 21.06 -14.74 6.21
N LYS A 230 21.09 -14.36 7.49
CA LYS A 230 20.92 -12.97 7.87
C LYS A 230 22.07 -12.14 7.29
N GLY A 231 21.76 -11.20 6.41
CA GLY A 231 22.72 -10.27 5.86
C GLY A 231 23.21 -9.23 6.88
N PRO A 232 24.25 -8.46 6.55
CA PRO A 232 24.74 -7.36 7.38
C PRO A 232 23.67 -6.27 7.54
N LEU A 233 23.81 -5.46 8.61
CA LEU A 233 22.90 -4.33 8.85
C LEU A 233 23.00 -3.29 7.73
N ILE A 234 24.22 -2.99 7.29
CA ILE A 234 24.52 -2.10 6.17
C ILE A 234 25.22 -2.94 5.11
N GLU A 235 24.78 -2.82 3.87
CA GLU A 235 25.42 -3.49 2.73
C GLU A 235 25.59 -2.54 1.54
N HIS A 236 26.53 -2.85 0.67
CA HIS A 236 26.67 -2.19 -0.62
C HIS A 236 26.23 -3.15 -1.73
N GLN A 237 25.06 -2.90 -2.30
CA GLN A 237 24.57 -3.67 -3.45
C GLN A 237 25.21 -3.07 -4.73
N LYS A 238 26.36 -3.66 -5.12
CA LYS A 238 27.23 -3.14 -6.20
C LYS A 238 26.51 -3.05 -7.55
N LYS A 239 25.66 -4.04 -7.88
CA LYS A 239 24.98 -4.11 -9.19
C LYS A 239 24.01 -2.95 -9.44
N ILE A 240 23.42 -2.40 -8.38
CA ILE A 240 22.52 -1.24 -8.46
C ILE A 240 23.15 0.04 -7.89
N GLY A 241 24.41 -0.03 -7.41
CA GLY A 241 25.16 1.13 -6.93
C GLY A 241 24.61 1.77 -5.65
N LEU A 242 23.97 0.99 -4.76
CA LEU A 242 23.34 1.50 -3.56
C LEU A 242 23.96 0.94 -2.28
N TRP A 243 24.23 1.81 -1.33
CA TRP A 243 24.37 1.47 0.08
C TRP A 243 22.98 1.34 0.69
N ALA A 244 22.71 0.29 1.43
CA ALA A 244 21.38 0.00 1.93
C ALA A 244 21.38 -0.45 3.40
N VAL A 245 20.28 -0.16 4.09
CA VAL A 245 20.04 -0.57 5.48
C VAL A 245 18.62 -1.13 5.61
N LYS A 246 18.47 -2.16 6.43
CA LYS A 246 17.17 -2.72 6.76
C LYS A 246 16.52 -1.88 7.83
N LEU A 247 15.36 -1.30 7.52
CA LEU A 247 14.49 -0.61 8.46
C LEU A 247 13.12 -1.30 8.54
N PRO A 248 12.36 -1.13 9.63
CA PRO A 248 10.97 -1.56 9.66
C PRO A 248 10.19 -0.91 8.51
N SER A 249 9.47 -1.72 7.74
CA SER A 249 8.67 -1.26 6.59
C SER A 249 7.32 -1.96 6.58
N ALA A 250 6.27 -1.22 6.23
CA ALA A 250 4.94 -1.76 5.96
C ALA A 250 4.98 -2.72 4.77
N ASP A 251 5.74 -2.41 3.71
CA ASP A 251 5.88 -3.22 2.50
C ASP A 251 6.16 -4.69 2.79
N SER A 252 7.15 -4.96 3.65
CA SER A 252 7.53 -6.34 3.98
C SER A 252 6.42 -7.10 4.72
N ILE A 253 5.52 -6.38 5.38
CA ILE A 253 4.38 -6.96 6.10
C ILE A 253 3.23 -7.23 5.13
N VAL A 254 2.91 -6.27 4.28
CA VAL A 254 1.84 -6.40 3.29
C VAL A 254 2.17 -7.52 2.30
N VAL A 255 3.39 -7.54 1.75
CA VAL A 255 3.85 -8.64 0.86
C VAL A 255 3.72 -10.01 1.53
N ARG A 256 4.10 -10.14 2.82
CA ARG A 256 3.91 -11.41 3.54
C ARG A 256 2.45 -11.79 3.71
N ARG A 257 1.55 -10.81 3.88
CA ARG A 257 0.10 -11.06 3.94
C ARG A 257 -0.42 -11.56 2.60
N THR A 258 0.02 -10.97 1.50
CA THR A 258 -0.31 -11.42 0.13
C THR A 258 0.20 -12.84 -0.14
N LEU A 259 1.45 -13.14 0.19
CA LEU A 259 2.00 -14.49 0.05
C LEU A 259 1.28 -15.53 0.94
N ALA A 260 0.86 -15.15 2.14
CA ALA A 260 0.06 -16.02 3.00
C ALA A 260 -1.34 -16.26 2.42
N ALA A 261 -2.01 -15.21 1.95
CA ALA A 261 -3.30 -15.31 1.28
C ALA A 261 -3.24 -16.20 0.02
N LEU A 262 -2.16 -16.05 -0.77
CA LEU A 262 -1.92 -16.92 -1.95
C LEU A 262 -1.61 -18.37 -1.55
N THR A 263 -0.96 -18.59 -0.40
CA THR A 263 -0.73 -19.96 0.11
C THR A 263 -2.03 -20.63 0.56
N GLU A 264 -2.93 -19.85 1.15
CA GLU A 264 -4.26 -20.31 1.56
C GLU A 264 -5.20 -20.47 0.34
N ASN A 265 -4.99 -19.73 -0.73
CA ASN A 265 -5.75 -19.70 -1.98
C ASN A 265 -4.82 -19.77 -3.19
N PRO A 266 -4.27 -20.93 -3.56
CA PRO A 266 -3.21 -21.05 -4.57
C PRO A 266 -3.59 -20.56 -5.97
N VAL A 267 -4.87 -20.55 -6.30
CA VAL A 267 -5.41 -20.04 -7.57
C VAL A 267 -5.91 -18.59 -7.45
N GLY A 268 -5.61 -17.90 -6.33
CA GLY A 268 -6.12 -16.57 -6.01
C GLY A 268 -7.54 -16.57 -5.45
N LEU A 269 -8.08 -15.39 -5.20
CA LEU A 269 -9.41 -15.20 -4.61
C LEU A 269 -10.47 -15.11 -5.72
N PRO A 270 -11.51 -15.95 -5.71
CA PRO A 270 -12.59 -15.88 -6.71
C PRO A 270 -13.42 -14.61 -6.53
N GLY A 271 -13.88 -14.06 -7.64
CA GLY A 271 -14.83 -12.95 -7.64
C GLY A 271 -16.25 -13.39 -7.22
N VAL A 272 -17.08 -12.42 -6.88
CA VAL A 272 -18.46 -12.65 -6.40
C VAL A 272 -19.32 -13.29 -7.48
N ASN A 273 -19.25 -12.77 -8.71
CA ASN A 273 -19.95 -13.26 -9.90
C ASN A 273 -18.96 -13.39 -11.06
N GLU A 274 -17.81 -13.99 -10.80
CA GLU A 274 -16.71 -14.11 -11.74
C GLU A 274 -17.11 -14.93 -12.96
N SER A 275 -16.81 -14.43 -14.18
CA SER A 275 -16.99 -15.23 -15.39
C SER A 275 -15.96 -16.36 -15.50
N ALA A 276 -16.26 -17.41 -16.25
CA ALA A 276 -15.33 -18.51 -16.49
C ALA A 276 -13.99 -18.03 -17.07
N GLU A 277 -14.05 -17.09 -18.03
CA GLU A 277 -12.85 -16.49 -18.62
C GLU A 277 -11.98 -15.76 -17.59
N HIS A 278 -12.59 -14.98 -16.67
CA HIS A 278 -11.85 -14.30 -15.61
C HIS A 278 -11.24 -15.31 -14.61
N SER A 279 -11.95 -16.37 -14.27
CA SER A 279 -11.43 -17.45 -13.42
C SER A 279 -10.19 -18.10 -14.04
N GLU A 280 -10.26 -18.49 -15.32
CA GLU A 280 -9.14 -19.08 -16.05
C GLU A 280 -7.93 -18.14 -16.10
N ASN A 281 -8.16 -16.84 -16.41
CA ASN A 281 -7.11 -15.84 -16.46
C ASN A 281 -6.47 -15.62 -15.07
N ARG A 282 -7.25 -15.55 -14.01
CA ARG A 282 -6.76 -15.42 -12.62
C ARG A 282 -5.92 -16.64 -12.22
N GLU A 283 -6.40 -17.86 -12.48
CA GLU A 283 -5.67 -19.10 -12.18
C GLU A 283 -4.37 -19.18 -12.99
N ALA A 284 -4.43 -18.90 -14.28
CA ALA A 284 -3.25 -18.84 -15.16
C ALA A 284 -2.23 -17.81 -14.66
N PHE A 285 -2.68 -16.61 -14.25
CA PHE A 285 -1.81 -15.58 -13.68
C PHE A 285 -1.07 -16.10 -12.43
N TRP A 286 -1.80 -16.61 -11.43
CA TRP A 286 -1.20 -17.05 -10.18
C TRP A 286 -0.32 -18.29 -10.34
N SER A 287 -0.57 -19.14 -11.32
CA SER A 287 0.31 -20.28 -11.64
C SER A 287 1.74 -19.85 -12.01
N THR A 288 1.91 -18.63 -12.54
CA THR A 288 3.21 -18.06 -12.92
C THR A 288 3.96 -17.42 -11.75
N VAL A 289 3.29 -17.16 -10.62
CA VAL A 289 3.89 -16.51 -9.45
C VAL A 289 4.46 -17.56 -8.50
N LYS A 290 5.75 -17.48 -8.24
CA LYS A 290 6.47 -18.38 -7.33
C LYS A 290 6.84 -17.63 -6.05
N PRO A 291 6.57 -18.18 -4.86
CA PRO A 291 6.92 -17.55 -3.60
C PRO A 291 8.45 -17.48 -3.41
N ALA A 292 8.91 -16.42 -2.76
CA ALA A 292 10.30 -16.23 -2.38
C ALA A 292 10.42 -15.62 -0.98
N HIS A 293 11.57 -15.80 -0.32
CA HIS A 293 11.91 -15.03 0.87
C HIS A 293 12.01 -13.55 0.50
N PHE A 294 11.17 -12.71 1.11
CA PHE A 294 11.10 -11.30 0.76
C PHE A 294 11.62 -10.38 1.87
N GLY A 295 12.46 -9.43 1.50
CA GLY A 295 12.97 -8.38 2.36
C GLY A 295 12.93 -7.02 1.68
N VAL A 296 12.89 -5.94 2.50
CA VAL A 296 12.93 -4.55 2.01
C VAL A 296 14.02 -3.80 2.75
N LYS A 297 14.81 -3.03 2.00
CA LYS A 297 15.85 -2.14 2.49
C LYS A 297 15.68 -0.75 1.89
N ILE A 298 16.05 0.28 2.64
CA ILE A 298 16.17 1.62 2.10
C ILE A 298 17.60 1.86 1.67
N GLY A 299 17.76 2.39 0.47
CA GLY A 299 19.06 2.59 -0.18
C GLY A 299 19.39 4.07 -0.41
N SER A 300 20.67 4.36 -0.46
CA SER A 300 21.25 5.65 -0.84
C SER A 300 22.48 5.44 -1.71
N LYS A 301 22.75 6.38 -2.62
CA LYS A 301 23.99 6.41 -3.41
C LYS A 301 25.22 6.65 -2.54
N SER A 302 25.07 7.18 -1.33
CA SER A 302 26.15 7.46 -0.40
C SER A 302 25.98 6.77 0.95
N LEU A 303 27.09 6.38 1.56
CA LEU A 303 27.08 5.82 2.91
C LEU A 303 26.58 6.83 3.95
N LEU A 304 26.84 8.14 3.75
CA LEU A 304 26.31 9.22 4.60
C LEU A 304 24.77 9.24 4.59
N GLY A 305 24.14 8.99 3.44
CA GLY A 305 22.68 8.85 3.34
C GLY A 305 22.14 7.72 4.21
N VAL A 306 22.84 6.58 4.22
CA VAL A 306 22.46 5.45 5.08
C VAL A 306 22.59 5.80 6.57
N PHE A 307 23.65 6.49 6.98
CA PHE A 307 23.79 6.95 8.36
C PHE A 307 22.66 7.92 8.77
N ARG A 308 22.20 8.78 7.89
CA ARG A 308 21.04 9.64 8.15
C ARG A 308 19.76 8.82 8.38
N PHE A 309 19.51 7.75 7.60
CA PHE A 309 18.37 6.84 7.83
C PHE A 309 18.47 6.17 9.21
N ILE A 310 19.65 5.67 9.58
CA ILE A 310 19.90 5.04 10.88
C ILE A 310 19.66 6.04 12.02
N THR A 311 20.16 7.27 11.89
CA THR A 311 20.00 8.32 12.92
C THR A 311 18.54 8.66 13.16
N VAL A 312 17.76 8.85 12.10
CA VAL A 312 16.32 9.12 12.21
C VAL A 312 15.58 7.91 12.80
N GLY A 313 15.88 6.70 12.33
CA GLY A 313 15.33 5.47 12.88
C GLY A 313 15.65 5.28 14.36
N MET A 314 16.85 5.66 14.79
CA MET A 314 17.28 5.61 16.19
C MET A 314 16.51 6.62 17.05
N PHE A 315 16.36 7.88 16.60
CA PHE A 315 15.53 8.86 17.31
C PHE A 315 14.10 8.37 17.46
N MET A 316 13.50 7.87 16.40
CA MET A 316 12.14 7.34 16.43
C MET A 316 12.02 6.12 17.34
N GLY A 317 12.96 5.18 17.28
CA GLY A 317 12.97 3.96 18.09
C GLY A 317 13.18 4.22 19.58
N LEU A 318 14.04 5.16 19.94
CA LEU A 318 14.32 5.52 21.34
C LEU A 318 13.20 6.39 21.93
N LEU A 319 12.87 7.50 21.26
CA LEU A 319 11.92 8.47 21.78
C LEU A 319 10.46 8.03 21.61
N GLY A 320 10.14 7.25 20.57
CA GLY A 320 8.77 6.81 20.29
C GLY A 320 8.17 5.88 21.34
N ARG A 321 8.99 5.22 22.18
CA ARG A 321 8.52 4.27 23.19
C ARG A 321 7.82 4.91 24.38
N PHE A 322 8.15 6.15 24.75
CA PHE A 322 7.60 6.82 25.94
C PHE A 322 6.92 8.16 25.59
N ALA A 323 5.95 8.56 26.41
CA ALA A 323 5.04 9.68 26.13
C ALA A 323 5.77 11.01 25.90
N PHE A 324 6.76 11.36 26.73
CA PHE A 324 7.53 12.59 26.57
C PHE A 324 8.35 12.59 25.28
N GLY A 325 8.98 11.45 24.94
CA GLY A 325 9.73 11.31 23.69
C GLY A 325 8.83 11.48 22.45
N ARG A 326 7.63 10.88 22.47
CA ARG A 326 6.64 11.08 21.40
C ARG A 326 6.22 12.53 21.28
N TRP A 327 5.97 13.20 22.40
CA TRP A 327 5.65 14.63 22.39
C TRP A 327 6.77 15.45 21.75
N LEU A 328 8.05 15.18 22.07
CA LEU A 328 9.21 15.84 21.44
C LEU A 328 9.23 15.59 19.92
N LEU A 329 9.12 14.33 19.48
CA LEU A 329 9.09 13.97 18.06
C LEU A 329 8.00 14.73 17.30
N LEU A 330 6.77 14.71 17.82
CA LEU A 330 5.60 15.33 17.16
C LEU A 330 5.64 16.87 17.26
N LYS A 331 6.23 17.44 18.30
CA LYS A 331 6.40 18.90 18.42
C LYS A 331 7.45 19.44 17.45
N PHE A 332 8.56 18.71 17.26
CA PHE A 332 9.71 19.13 16.48
C PHE A 332 10.08 18.13 15.36
N PRO A 333 9.14 17.77 14.46
CA PRO A 333 9.35 16.73 13.45
C PRO A 333 10.56 17.01 12.55
N SER A 334 10.78 18.26 12.16
CA SER A 334 11.90 18.63 11.27
C SER A 334 13.27 18.42 11.92
N ILE A 335 13.39 18.56 13.24
CA ILE A 335 14.65 18.34 13.95
C ILE A 335 14.97 16.84 13.97
N PHE A 336 14.06 16.04 14.49
CA PHE A 336 14.28 14.61 14.71
C PHE A 336 14.24 13.78 13.42
N SER A 337 13.68 14.32 12.34
CA SER A 337 13.73 13.72 11.01
C SER A 337 14.84 14.28 10.11
N LEU A 338 15.73 15.12 10.64
CA LEU A 338 16.78 15.80 9.87
C LEU A 338 16.23 16.57 8.64
N GLY A 339 15.05 17.16 8.80
CA GLY A 339 14.37 17.96 7.77
C GLY A 339 13.51 17.16 6.79
N TRP A 340 13.40 15.83 6.93
CA TRP A 340 12.59 15.00 6.03
C TRP A 340 11.09 15.14 6.25
N PHE A 341 10.63 15.55 7.44
CA PHE A 341 9.22 15.77 7.72
C PHE A 341 8.97 17.18 8.24
N ARG A 342 7.93 17.82 7.69
CA ARG A 342 7.54 19.18 8.07
C ARG A 342 6.04 19.27 8.34
N LYS A 343 5.63 20.13 9.28
CA LYS A 343 4.21 20.38 9.58
C LYS A 343 3.45 20.95 8.38
N LYS A 344 4.11 21.79 7.56
CA LYS A 344 3.51 22.33 6.34
C LYS A 344 3.55 21.36 5.15
N GLY A 345 4.26 20.22 5.29
CA GLY A 345 4.54 19.33 4.18
C GLY A 345 5.51 19.89 3.15
N PRO A 346 5.73 19.20 2.02
CA PRO A 346 6.54 19.68 0.90
C PRO A 346 5.83 20.79 0.12
N SER A 347 6.60 21.59 -0.60
CA SER A 347 6.09 22.48 -1.64
C SER A 347 5.77 21.69 -2.92
N ASP A 348 4.95 22.27 -3.80
CA ASP A 348 4.63 21.63 -5.08
C ASP A 348 5.88 21.38 -5.94
N ASP A 349 6.89 22.24 -5.84
CA ASP A 349 8.18 22.04 -6.53
C ASP A 349 9.01 20.91 -5.94
N GLU A 350 9.00 20.74 -4.61
CA GLU A 350 9.66 19.60 -3.96
C GLU A 350 8.98 18.29 -4.35
N VAL A 351 7.65 18.28 -4.46
CA VAL A 351 6.87 17.13 -4.94
C VAL A 351 7.21 16.83 -6.40
N ARG A 352 7.14 17.81 -7.30
CA ARG A 352 7.41 17.58 -8.74
C ARG A 352 8.84 17.16 -9.05
N SER A 353 9.81 17.53 -8.21
CA SER A 353 11.22 17.21 -8.43
C SER A 353 11.66 15.86 -7.88
N ALA A 354 10.80 15.19 -7.13
CA ALA A 354 11.12 13.91 -6.50
C ALA A 354 10.62 12.71 -7.33
N SER A 355 11.32 11.61 -7.19
CA SER A 355 11.00 10.32 -7.81
C SER A 355 11.50 9.19 -6.93
N PHE A 356 11.04 7.97 -7.22
CA PHE A 356 11.53 6.77 -6.56
C PHE A 356 12.01 5.72 -7.57
N LYS A 357 12.89 4.85 -7.08
CA LYS A 357 13.25 3.58 -7.71
C LYS A 357 13.21 2.50 -6.65
N MET A 358 12.46 1.45 -6.89
CA MET A 358 12.44 0.25 -6.08
C MET A 358 12.98 -0.91 -6.91
N TRP A 359 14.19 -1.33 -6.59
CA TRP A 359 14.88 -2.43 -7.26
C TRP A 359 14.55 -3.74 -6.56
N PHE A 360 14.33 -4.80 -7.31
CA PHE A 360 14.09 -6.14 -6.80
C PHE A 360 15.23 -7.05 -7.31
N VAL A 361 16.11 -7.43 -6.40
CA VAL A 361 17.23 -8.35 -6.67
C VAL A 361 16.79 -9.75 -6.25
N GLY A 362 16.38 -10.53 -7.22
CA GLY A 362 15.98 -11.93 -7.06
C GLY A 362 17.17 -12.87 -7.23
N CYS A 363 17.41 -13.75 -6.26
CA CYS A 363 18.40 -14.84 -6.36
C CYS A 363 17.64 -16.17 -6.23
N GLY A 364 18.04 -17.15 -7.01
CA GLY A 364 17.40 -18.47 -7.05
C GLY A 364 18.18 -19.48 -7.86
N PHE A 365 17.51 -20.51 -8.32
CA PHE A 365 18.11 -21.63 -9.01
C PHE A 365 17.67 -21.64 -10.48
N SER A 366 18.64 -21.88 -11.38
CA SER A 366 18.38 -22.00 -12.83
C SER A 366 17.54 -23.25 -13.16
N ASN A 367 17.60 -24.26 -12.28
CA ASN A 367 16.79 -25.46 -12.38
C ASN A 367 16.31 -25.89 -10.99
N SER A 368 15.01 -26.19 -10.87
CA SER A 368 14.39 -26.66 -9.63
C SER A 368 14.99 -27.96 -9.09
N SER A 369 15.62 -28.80 -9.92
CA SER A 369 16.35 -30.01 -9.48
C SER A 369 17.52 -29.69 -8.56
N LEU A 370 18.18 -28.53 -8.75
CA LEU A 370 19.32 -28.08 -7.94
C LEU A 370 18.95 -27.80 -6.48
N VAL A 371 17.68 -27.53 -6.21
CA VAL A 371 17.17 -27.26 -4.86
C VAL A 371 17.39 -28.44 -3.90
N SER A 372 17.37 -29.65 -4.40
CA SER A 372 17.52 -30.88 -3.61
C SER A 372 18.97 -31.28 -3.36
N GLU A 373 19.94 -30.63 -3.98
CA GLU A 373 21.36 -30.95 -3.81
C GLU A 373 21.90 -30.32 -2.53
N ALA A 374 22.64 -31.09 -1.74
CA ALA A 374 23.23 -30.62 -0.49
C ALA A 374 24.23 -29.48 -0.75
N ASN A 375 24.08 -28.38 -0.02
CA ASN A 375 24.95 -27.17 -0.09
C ASN A 375 24.90 -26.35 -1.39
N MET A 376 23.95 -26.57 -2.28
CA MET A 376 23.80 -25.73 -3.46
C MET A 376 23.43 -24.29 -3.06
N LYS A 377 24.14 -23.33 -3.66
CA LYS A 377 23.85 -21.91 -3.57
C LYS A 377 23.05 -21.48 -4.79
N PRO A 378 22.22 -20.42 -4.66
CA PRO A 378 21.59 -19.81 -5.83
C PRO A 378 22.63 -19.50 -6.92
N ASP A 379 22.35 -19.97 -8.15
CA ASP A 379 23.21 -19.84 -9.33
C ASP A 379 22.68 -18.87 -10.39
N MET A 380 21.48 -18.31 -10.13
CA MET A 380 20.80 -17.37 -11.03
C MET A 380 20.34 -16.13 -10.30
N GLU A 381 20.43 -14.99 -10.97
CA GLU A 381 19.95 -13.70 -10.47
C GLU A 381 19.09 -13.00 -11.53
N ILE A 382 17.98 -12.42 -11.07
CA ILE A 382 17.10 -11.57 -11.89
C ILE A 382 16.90 -10.24 -11.17
N ILE A 383 17.25 -9.15 -11.83
CA ILE A 383 17.03 -7.79 -11.31
C ILE A 383 15.91 -7.14 -12.09
N THR A 384 14.88 -6.71 -11.37
CA THR A 384 13.79 -5.89 -11.91
C THR A 384 13.69 -4.57 -11.15
N ARG A 385 12.93 -3.62 -11.68
CA ARG A 385 12.77 -2.30 -11.07
C ARG A 385 11.34 -1.79 -11.28
N VAL A 386 10.79 -1.20 -10.23
CA VAL A 386 9.60 -0.33 -10.31
C VAL A 386 10.08 1.10 -10.06
N MET A 387 9.68 2.04 -10.90
CA MET A 387 10.01 3.45 -10.69
C MET A 387 8.86 4.38 -11.09
N GLY A 388 8.83 5.55 -10.48
CA GLY A 388 7.77 6.52 -10.74
C GLY A 388 8.08 7.87 -10.11
N PRO A 389 7.10 8.79 -10.15
CA PRO A 389 7.21 10.11 -9.56
C PRO A 389 7.26 10.06 -8.02
N GLU A 390 7.13 11.20 -7.36
CA GLU A 390 7.14 11.30 -5.90
C GLU A 390 6.15 10.34 -5.23
N ILE A 391 6.58 9.71 -4.14
CA ILE A 391 5.89 8.54 -3.54
C ILE A 391 4.53 8.85 -2.90
N GLY A 392 4.42 9.96 -2.16
CA GLY A 392 3.28 10.22 -1.27
C GLY A 392 2.16 11.04 -1.93
N TYR A 393 2.48 11.91 -2.89
CA TYR A 393 1.55 12.92 -3.40
C TYR A 393 1.35 12.85 -4.93
N LEU A 394 2.14 12.03 -5.62
CA LEU A 394 1.94 11.70 -7.03
C LEU A 394 1.66 10.20 -7.21
N THR A 395 2.58 9.35 -6.80
CA THR A 395 2.44 7.89 -6.96
C THR A 395 1.27 7.32 -6.14
N THR A 396 1.14 7.69 -4.86
CA THR A 396 0.03 7.19 -4.01
C THR A 396 -1.35 7.56 -4.56
N PRO A 397 -1.64 8.81 -4.97
CA PRO A 397 -2.90 9.15 -5.63
C PRO A 397 -3.16 8.39 -6.94
N ILE A 398 -2.15 8.21 -7.79
CA ILE A 398 -2.25 7.42 -9.03
C ILE A 398 -2.68 5.99 -8.68
N ILE A 399 -1.96 5.32 -7.78
CA ILE A 399 -2.26 3.95 -7.37
C ILE A 399 -3.67 3.83 -6.80
N LEU A 400 -4.02 4.67 -5.82
CA LEU A 400 -5.34 4.63 -5.17
C LEU A 400 -6.47 4.77 -6.18
N LEU A 401 -6.31 5.68 -7.13
CA LEU A 401 -7.35 5.92 -8.11
C LEU A 401 -7.45 4.80 -9.16
N GLN A 402 -6.32 4.23 -9.61
CA GLN A 402 -6.37 3.09 -10.53
C GLN A 402 -6.99 1.86 -9.85
N CYS A 403 -6.70 1.61 -8.57
CA CYS A 403 -7.39 0.59 -7.77
C CYS A 403 -8.91 0.85 -7.70
N ALA A 404 -9.30 2.12 -7.49
CA ALA A 404 -10.71 2.51 -7.44
C ALA A 404 -11.43 2.30 -8.78
N LEU A 405 -10.80 2.66 -9.89
CA LEU A 405 -11.36 2.49 -11.23
C LEU A 405 -11.55 1.01 -11.59
N ILE A 406 -10.59 0.15 -11.25
CA ILE A 406 -10.70 -1.30 -11.41
C ILE A 406 -11.86 -1.83 -10.57
N LEU A 407 -11.91 -1.47 -9.29
CA LEU A 407 -12.97 -1.92 -8.39
C LEU A 407 -14.35 -1.51 -8.91
N LEU A 408 -14.52 -0.27 -9.35
CA LEU A 408 -15.81 0.21 -9.87
C LEU A 408 -16.23 -0.44 -11.19
N SER A 409 -15.26 -0.79 -12.05
CA SER A 409 -15.54 -1.37 -13.37
C SER A 409 -15.62 -2.91 -13.38
N GLN A 410 -14.97 -3.58 -12.43
CA GLN A 410 -14.81 -5.04 -12.42
C GLN A 410 -15.28 -5.67 -11.09
N ARG A 411 -16.20 -5.05 -10.36
CA ARG A 411 -16.60 -5.46 -9.01
C ARG A 411 -17.02 -6.93 -8.91
N ASP A 412 -17.70 -7.44 -9.92
CA ASP A 412 -18.18 -8.84 -10.00
C ASP A 412 -17.03 -9.86 -10.06
N ASN A 413 -15.88 -9.44 -10.60
CA ASN A 413 -14.67 -10.26 -10.70
C ASN A 413 -13.77 -10.17 -9.46
N LEU A 414 -14.15 -9.37 -8.46
CA LEU A 414 -13.40 -9.19 -7.23
C LEU A 414 -14.10 -9.83 -6.04
N PRO A 415 -13.35 -10.30 -5.00
CA PRO A 415 -13.91 -10.96 -3.83
C PRO A 415 -14.66 -9.99 -2.91
N ASN A 416 -15.43 -10.54 -1.96
CA ASN A 416 -15.88 -9.84 -0.77
C ASN A 416 -14.97 -10.20 0.41
N GLY A 417 -14.74 -9.26 1.31
CA GLY A 417 -13.93 -9.50 2.51
C GLY A 417 -12.88 -8.42 2.75
N VAL A 418 -11.89 -8.73 3.60
CA VAL A 418 -10.77 -7.84 3.93
C VAL A 418 -9.45 -8.49 3.52
N PHE A 419 -8.75 -7.93 2.56
CA PHE A 419 -7.55 -8.52 1.97
C PHE A 419 -6.41 -7.52 1.80
N PRO A 420 -5.15 -7.97 1.65
CA PRO A 420 -4.09 -7.13 1.11
C PRO A 420 -4.34 -6.88 -0.39
N PRO A 421 -3.97 -5.69 -0.91
CA PRO A 421 -4.31 -5.32 -2.28
C PRO A 421 -3.64 -6.20 -3.35
N GLY A 422 -2.44 -6.73 -3.12
CA GLY A 422 -1.72 -7.53 -4.11
C GLY A 422 -2.41 -8.82 -4.51
N ILE A 423 -3.10 -9.52 -3.58
CA ILE A 423 -3.84 -10.76 -3.92
C ILE A 423 -5.10 -10.46 -4.76
N VAL A 424 -5.69 -9.26 -4.59
CA VAL A 424 -6.91 -8.85 -5.28
C VAL A 424 -6.59 -8.25 -6.65
N PHE A 425 -5.65 -7.31 -6.70
CA PHE A 425 -5.33 -6.58 -7.92
C PHE A 425 -4.20 -7.20 -8.77
N GLY A 426 -3.45 -8.17 -8.21
CA GLY A 426 -2.38 -8.83 -8.96
C GLY A 426 -2.81 -9.38 -10.33
N PRO A 427 -3.92 -10.14 -10.42
CA PRO A 427 -4.37 -10.72 -11.69
C PRO A 427 -5.19 -9.75 -12.57
N THR A 428 -5.37 -8.48 -12.15
CA THR A 428 -6.07 -7.45 -12.93
C THR A 428 -5.10 -6.69 -13.84
N ASP A 429 -5.62 -5.74 -14.59
CA ASP A 429 -4.85 -4.82 -15.43
C ASP A 429 -4.21 -3.64 -14.65
N LEU A 430 -4.05 -3.78 -13.32
CA LEU A 430 -3.48 -2.69 -12.50
C LEU A 430 -2.05 -2.34 -12.93
N GLN A 431 -1.20 -3.33 -13.22
CA GLN A 431 0.18 -3.07 -13.62
C GLN A 431 0.23 -2.22 -14.89
N GLU A 432 -0.55 -2.57 -15.90
CA GLU A 432 -0.64 -1.88 -17.18
C GLU A 432 -1.15 -0.44 -17.00
N ARG A 433 -2.20 -0.25 -16.21
CA ARG A 433 -2.72 1.08 -15.88
C ARG A 433 -1.70 1.94 -15.15
N LEU A 434 -0.91 1.36 -14.26
CA LEU A 434 0.16 2.09 -13.57
C LEU A 434 1.25 2.52 -14.56
N GLN A 435 1.60 1.66 -15.54
CA GLN A 435 2.56 1.99 -16.59
C GLN A 435 2.07 3.14 -17.48
N GLU A 436 0.80 3.13 -17.86
CA GLU A 436 0.17 4.22 -18.61
C GLU A 436 0.15 5.54 -17.82
N ASN A 437 0.19 5.47 -16.49
CA ASN A 437 0.20 6.63 -15.60
C ASN A 437 1.58 6.97 -15.02
N GLY A 438 2.67 6.49 -15.68
CA GLY A 438 4.03 6.91 -15.40
C GLY A 438 4.75 6.15 -14.27
N ILE A 439 4.25 4.96 -13.90
CA ILE A 439 4.93 4.04 -12.97
C ILE A 439 5.43 2.83 -13.77
N SER A 440 6.72 2.75 -14.07
CA SER A 440 7.27 1.69 -14.92
C SER A 440 7.64 0.44 -14.14
N PHE A 441 7.59 -0.70 -14.86
CA PHE A 441 8.05 -2.01 -14.42
C PHE A 441 9.06 -2.52 -15.46
N ASP A 442 10.34 -2.61 -15.07
CA ASP A 442 11.42 -2.89 -16.00
C ASP A 442 12.19 -4.17 -15.60
N VAL A 443 12.53 -5.00 -16.58
CA VAL A 443 13.53 -6.05 -16.40
C VAL A 443 14.91 -5.45 -16.69
N ILE A 444 15.78 -5.45 -15.69
CA ILE A 444 17.11 -4.81 -15.80
C ILE A 444 18.16 -5.82 -16.24
N SER A 445 18.19 -6.99 -15.61
CA SER A 445 19.13 -8.06 -15.97
C SER A 445 18.63 -9.43 -15.56
N LYS A 446 19.05 -10.43 -16.34
CA LYS A 446 18.99 -11.85 -16.01
C LYS A 446 20.40 -12.41 -16.20
N SER A 447 20.99 -12.98 -15.17
CA SER A 447 22.39 -13.45 -15.22
C SER A 447 22.61 -14.68 -14.37
N SER A 448 23.52 -15.54 -14.81
CA SER A 448 24.08 -16.60 -13.97
C SER A 448 25.00 -15.99 -12.92
N LEU A 449 24.98 -16.55 -11.72
CA LEU A 449 25.95 -16.23 -10.67
C LEU A 449 27.09 -17.21 -10.81
N SER A 450 28.33 -16.72 -10.95
CA SER A 450 29.50 -17.57 -10.84
C SER A 450 29.58 -18.22 -9.46
N ALA A 451 29.81 -19.51 -9.42
CA ALA A 451 29.92 -20.33 -8.22
C ALA A 451 30.94 -19.80 -7.22
#